data_73bc2f091d015ddab53e7a0d1da95234
#
_entry.id   73bc2f091d015ddab53e7a0d1da95234
#
_cell.length_a   1.000
_cell.length_b   1.000
_cell.length_c   1.000
_cell.angle_alpha   90.00
_cell.angle_beta   90.00
_cell.angle_gamma   90.00
#
_symmetry.space_group_name_H-M   'P 1'
#
loop_
_entity.id
_entity.type
_entity.pdbx_description
1 polymer ?
#
loop_
_entity_poly.entity_id
_entity_poly.type
_entity_poly.pdbx_seq_one_letter_code
_entity_poly.pdbx_strand_id
1 'polypeptide(L)'
;MCQTTIGRPPTGRSGSALAFVWVGLARPVAPASGPGHLSAVHETTTLLTSTTDPLSQGIVAATLILLFVLLTLEKAHRVLVAMVAVSAVWLITYLTPLHLISFEQSARALDLNVLLLLASMMAVVGVLKSTGVFGWTVARLVERAGDSPARVMILLAWFTAIASAFLDNVTTVIFVTPIAVGMAAQLAVSPMAILLPMIMAANIGGTATLIGDPPNIMIGSGAGLSFGDFLVHLAAPVLLMMVTLQWFASRWFSDDLAASAPRTVGDAAATPV
;
A
#
# COMPACT_ATOMS: atom_id res chain seq x y z
N MET A 1 55.31 20.62 -0.72
CA MET A 1 55.17 20.88 -2.16
C MET A 1 54.70 19.60 -2.82
N CYS A 2 53.45 19.51 -3.12
CA CYS A 2 52.88 18.60 -4.13
C CYS A 2 51.49 19.14 -4.47
N GLN A 3 51.40 19.79 -5.64
CA GLN A 3 50.16 20.31 -6.20
C GLN A 3 49.43 19.17 -6.90
N THR A 4 48.19 18.91 -6.55
CA THR A 4 47.31 18.03 -7.30
C THR A 4 46.40 18.85 -8.17
N THR A 5 46.58 18.73 -9.46
CA THR A 5 45.91 19.40 -10.57
C THR A 5 44.47 18.85 -10.69
N ILE A 6 43.49 19.74 -10.59
CA ILE A 6 42.09 19.43 -10.83
C ILE A 6 41.82 19.48 -12.33
N GLY A 7 41.55 18.34 -12.95
CA GLY A 7 41.12 18.22 -14.34
C GLY A 7 39.67 18.70 -14.53
N ARG A 8 39.45 19.58 -15.52
CA ARG A 8 38.11 20.02 -15.98
C ARG A 8 37.39 18.90 -16.71
N PRO A 9 36.05 18.75 -16.55
CA PRO A 9 35.26 17.83 -17.34
C PRO A 9 34.99 18.41 -18.76
N PRO A 10 34.79 17.54 -19.78
CA PRO A 10 34.53 17.95 -21.15
C PRO A 10 33.09 18.42 -21.34
N THR A 11 32.92 19.51 -22.06
CA THR A 11 31.67 20.02 -22.58
C THR A 11 31.22 19.17 -23.78
N GLY A 12 30.16 18.37 -23.63
CA GLY A 12 29.48 17.68 -24.72
C GLY A 12 27.98 17.90 -24.63
N ARG A 13 27.43 18.48 -25.67
CA ARG A 13 26.03 18.85 -25.88
C ARG A 13 25.12 17.64 -26.14
N SER A 14 23.86 17.85 -25.83
CA SER A 14 22.62 17.15 -26.30
C SER A 14 22.32 15.76 -25.74
N GLY A 15 21.43 15.76 -24.79
CA GLY A 15 20.71 14.54 -24.35
C GLY A 15 19.54 14.90 -23.44
N SER A 16 18.35 14.95 -24.05
CA SER A 16 17.00 14.85 -23.50
C SER A 16 16.65 15.35 -22.10
N ALA A 17 15.72 16.30 -22.03
CA ALA A 17 15.11 16.89 -20.82
C ALA A 17 14.56 15.87 -19.80
N LEU A 18 14.36 14.62 -20.19
CA LEU A 18 13.89 13.54 -19.31
C LEU A 18 14.98 13.01 -18.34
N ALA A 19 16.26 13.13 -18.69
CA ALA A 19 17.35 12.74 -17.80
C ALA A 19 17.52 13.73 -16.62
N PHE A 20 17.11 14.98 -16.79
CA PHE A 20 17.28 16.02 -15.77
C PHE A 20 16.28 15.89 -14.61
N VAL A 21 15.09 15.32 -14.86
CA VAL A 21 14.06 15.10 -13.83
C VAL A 21 14.47 13.96 -12.88
N TRP A 22 15.14 12.93 -13.40
CA TRP A 22 15.58 11.80 -12.58
C TRP A 22 16.81 12.10 -11.71
N VAL A 23 17.75 12.91 -12.18
CA VAL A 23 18.96 13.29 -11.42
C VAL A 23 18.65 14.27 -10.28
N GLY A 24 17.59 15.09 -10.41
CA GLY A 24 17.14 16.00 -9.35
C GLY A 24 16.47 15.31 -8.17
N LEU A 25 15.89 14.10 -8.39
CA LEU A 25 15.20 13.30 -7.35
C LEU A 25 16.14 12.36 -6.58
N ALA A 26 17.30 12.04 -7.12
CA ALA A 26 18.30 11.21 -6.46
C ALA A 26 19.31 12.05 -5.67
N ARG A 27 18.84 12.93 -4.77
CA ARG A 27 19.70 13.34 -3.66
C ARG A 27 19.89 12.12 -2.77
N PRO A 28 21.12 11.62 -2.56
CA PRO A 28 21.34 10.58 -1.56
C PRO A 28 20.83 11.13 -0.23
N VAL A 29 19.81 10.50 0.34
CA VAL A 29 19.42 10.73 1.72
C VAL A 29 20.68 10.43 2.52
N ALA A 30 21.23 11.46 3.16
CA ALA A 30 22.41 11.28 4.01
C ALA A 30 21.99 10.30 5.10
N PRO A 31 22.69 9.17 5.30
CA PRO A 31 22.36 8.23 6.35
C PRO A 31 22.41 8.99 7.67
N ALA A 32 21.37 8.84 8.48
CA ALA A 32 21.33 9.40 9.83
C ALA A 32 22.55 8.83 10.59
N SER A 33 23.58 9.65 10.72
CA SER A 33 24.87 9.26 11.33
C SER A 33 24.78 9.30 12.85
N GLY A 34 23.98 8.36 13.43
CA GLY A 34 24.01 8.07 14.85
C GLY A 34 24.77 6.77 15.12
N PRO A 35 25.56 6.67 16.17
CA PRO A 35 26.35 5.47 16.48
C PRO A 35 25.51 4.20 16.75
N GLY A 36 24.21 4.32 16.93
CA GLY A 36 23.29 3.19 17.09
C GLY A 36 22.81 2.56 15.76
N HIS A 37 22.94 3.26 14.64
CA HIS A 37 22.42 2.79 13.36
C HIS A 37 23.35 1.74 12.70
N LEU A 38 24.66 1.88 12.90
CA LEU A 38 25.64 0.94 12.35
C LEU A 38 25.61 -0.39 13.09
N SER A 39 25.30 -0.40 14.40
CA SER A 39 25.15 -1.64 15.18
C SER A 39 23.90 -2.42 14.77
N ALA A 40 22.77 -1.74 14.51
CA ALA A 40 21.55 -2.40 14.09
C ALA A 40 21.67 -3.01 12.67
N VAL A 41 22.32 -2.31 11.74
CA VAL A 41 22.58 -2.84 10.38
C VAL A 41 23.58 -4.00 10.43
N HIS A 42 24.60 -3.93 11.27
CA HIS A 42 25.57 -5.00 11.44
C HIS A 42 24.95 -6.24 12.10
N GLU A 43 24.07 -6.04 13.06
CA GLU A 43 23.33 -7.13 13.74
C GLU A 43 22.32 -7.80 12.78
N THR A 44 21.64 -7.04 11.95
CA THR A 44 20.73 -7.58 10.93
C THR A 44 21.49 -8.35 9.84
N THR A 45 22.68 -7.87 9.45
CA THR A 45 23.53 -8.56 8.46
C THR A 45 24.10 -9.87 9.04
N THR A 46 24.44 -9.89 10.32
CA THR A 46 24.92 -11.11 11.00
C THR A 46 23.82 -12.16 11.18
N LEU A 47 22.58 -11.74 11.35
CA LEU A 47 21.43 -12.64 11.40
C LEU A 47 21.15 -13.31 10.04
N LEU A 48 21.41 -12.61 8.95
CA LEU A 48 21.22 -13.12 7.57
C LEU A 48 22.36 -14.06 7.13
N THR A 49 23.54 -13.99 7.76
CA THR A 49 24.71 -14.81 7.39
C THR A 49 24.82 -16.11 8.16
N SER A 50 23.96 -16.37 9.15
CA SER A 50 24.07 -17.55 10.02
C SER A 50 23.51 -18.85 9.43
N THR A 51 22.88 -18.84 8.27
CA THR A 51 22.37 -20.05 7.58
C THR A 51 23.08 -20.25 6.23
N THR A 52 24.35 -20.61 6.29
CA THR A 52 25.13 -20.94 5.07
C THR A 52 24.84 -22.34 4.54
N ASP A 53 23.98 -23.10 5.22
CA ASP A 53 23.65 -24.46 4.81
C ASP A 53 22.55 -24.44 3.74
N PRO A 54 22.83 -24.90 2.50
CA PRO A 54 21.88 -24.86 1.39
C PRO A 54 20.59 -25.64 1.67
N LEU A 55 20.67 -26.65 2.55
CA LEU A 55 19.51 -27.44 2.96
C LEU A 55 18.57 -26.63 3.85
N SER A 56 19.11 -25.86 4.79
CA SER A 56 18.32 -24.95 5.63
C SER A 56 17.62 -23.87 4.83
N GLN A 57 18.32 -23.29 3.85
CA GLN A 57 17.74 -22.30 2.94
C GLN A 57 16.61 -22.91 2.09
N GLY A 58 16.80 -24.15 1.60
CA GLY A 58 15.79 -24.87 0.83
C GLY A 58 14.52 -25.12 1.65
N ILE A 59 14.64 -25.52 2.92
CA ILE A 59 13.49 -25.78 3.80
C ILE A 59 12.72 -24.47 4.09
N VAL A 60 13.42 -23.38 4.39
CA VAL A 60 12.79 -22.08 4.63
C VAL A 60 12.08 -21.57 3.37
N ALA A 61 12.72 -21.67 2.19
CA ALA A 61 12.13 -21.30 0.92
C ALA A 61 10.89 -22.15 0.60
N ALA A 62 10.97 -23.47 0.79
CA ALA A 62 9.83 -24.37 0.59
C ALA A 62 8.67 -24.05 1.52
N THR A 63 8.95 -23.76 2.81
CA THR A 63 7.92 -23.36 3.78
C THR A 63 7.27 -22.03 3.37
N LEU A 64 8.05 -21.07 2.91
CA LEU A 64 7.55 -19.78 2.44
C LEU A 64 6.66 -19.94 1.19
N ILE A 65 7.11 -20.73 0.22
CA ILE A 65 6.32 -21.03 -0.99
C ILE A 65 5.00 -21.73 -0.61
N LEU A 66 5.08 -22.74 0.25
CA LEU A 66 3.89 -23.45 0.74
C LEU A 66 2.92 -22.52 1.46
N LEU A 67 3.45 -21.61 2.30
CA LEU A 67 2.65 -20.58 2.97
C LEU A 67 1.89 -19.73 1.95
N PHE A 68 2.57 -19.20 0.93
CA PHE A 68 1.93 -18.38 -0.10
C PHE A 68 0.88 -19.17 -0.89
N VAL A 69 1.16 -20.42 -1.25
CA VAL A 69 0.20 -21.30 -1.94
C VAL A 69 -1.04 -21.51 -1.07
N LEU A 70 -0.88 -21.83 0.21
CA LEU A 70 -1.99 -22.04 1.13
C LEU A 70 -2.81 -20.75 1.36
N LEU A 71 -2.16 -19.59 1.44
CA LEU A 71 -2.84 -18.30 1.54
C LEU A 71 -3.64 -17.97 0.27
N THR A 72 -3.11 -18.32 -0.90
CA THR A 72 -3.77 -18.07 -2.19
C THR A 72 -4.96 -19.01 -2.42
N LEU A 73 -4.91 -20.22 -1.88
CA LEU A 73 -6.01 -21.18 -1.99
C LEU A 73 -7.24 -20.79 -1.15
N GLU A 74 -7.10 -19.85 -0.21
CA GLU A 74 -8.18 -19.32 0.66
C GLU A 74 -9.04 -20.38 1.38
N LYS A 75 -8.57 -21.63 1.45
CA LYS A 75 -9.30 -22.75 2.09
C LYS A 75 -9.25 -22.74 3.61
N ALA A 76 -8.30 -22.02 4.19
CA ALA A 76 -8.10 -21.94 5.64
C ALA A 76 -7.95 -20.49 6.10
N HIS A 77 -8.27 -20.24 7.36
CA HIS A 77 -8.13 -18.90 7.94
C HIS A 77 -6.67 -18.45 7.89
N ARG A 78 -6.42 -17.26 7.33
CA ARG A 78 -5.04 -16.74 7.05
C ARG A 78 -4.14 -16.78 8.28
N VAL A 79 -4.70 -16.45 9.46
CA VAL A 79 -3.96 -16.46 10.74
C VAL A 79 -3.55 -17.89 11.13
N LEU A 80 -4.43 -18.88 10.94
CA LEU A 80 -4.11 -20.27 11.25
C LEU A 80 -3.00 -20.80 10.34
N VAL A 81 -3.07 -20.49 9.05
CA VAL A 81 -2.02 -20.88 8.09
C VAL A 81 -0.66 -20.30 8.50
N ALA A 82 -0.63 -19.00 8.84
CA ALA A 82 0.60 -18.35 9.30
C ALA A 82 1.13 -18.94 10.61
N MET A 83 0.26 -19.19 11.60
CA MET A 83 0.64 -19.80 12.86
C MET A 83 1.18 -21.23 12.71
N VAL A 84 0.54 -22.03 11.87
CA VAL A 84 1.01 -23.40 11.58
C VAL A 84 2.37 -23.37 10.89
N ALA A 85 2.58 -22.46 9.92
CA ALA A 85 3.87 -22.33 9.23
C ALA A 85 4.99 -21.94 10.19
N VAL A 86 4.79 -20.96 11.07
CA VAL A 86 5.78 -20.55 12.09
C VAL A 86 6.04 -21.68 13.07
N SER A 87 4.99 -22.34 13.55
CA SER A 87 5.13 -23.48 14.47
C SER A 87 5.87 -24.64 13.83
N ALA A 88 5.66 -24.91 12.55
CA ALA A 88 6.38 -25.94 11.81
C ALA A 88 7.88 -25.61 11.71
N VAL A 89 8.25 -24.37 11.39
CA VAL A 89 9.66 -23.95 11.35
C VAL A 89 10.33 -24.09 12.73
N TRP A 90 9.66 -23.69 13.80
CA TRP A 90 10.19 -23.87 15.16
C TRP A 90 10.33 -25.34 15.54
N LEU A 91 9.35 -26.18 15.20
CA LEU A 91 9.39 -27.61 15.46
C LEU A 91 10.55 -28.27 14.71
N ILE A 92 10.76 -27.93 13.43
CA ILE A 92 11.90 -28.42 12.65
C ILE A 92 13.22 -27.98 13.30
N THR A 93 13.34 -26.72 13.71
CA THR A 93 14.52 -26.20 14.41
C THR A 93 14.80 -26.93 15.71
N TYR A 94 13.76 -27.33 16.46
CA TYR A 94 13.90 -28.03 17.73
C TYR A 94 14.21 -29.53 17.59
N LEU A 95 13.59 -30.19 16.58
CA LEU A 95 13.73 -31.64 16.38
C LEU A 95 14.95 -32.03 15.54
N THR A 96 15.52 -31.08 14.78
CA THR A 96 16.64 -31.35 13.88
C THR A 96 17.86 -30.51 14.27
N PRO A 97 19.09 -30.96 13.94
CA PRO A 97 20.29 -30.14 14.13
C PRO A 97 20.34 -28.91 13.20
N LEU A 98 19.31 -28.71 12.36
CA LEU A 98 19.18 -27.56 11.48
C LEU A 98 18.69 -26.38 12.29
N HIS A 99 19.61 -25.50 12.69
CA HIS A 99 19.25 -24.25 13.38
C HIS A 99 18.66 -23.22 12.41
N LEU A 100 17.37 -23.40 12.02
CA LEU A 100 16.70 -22.51 11.05
C LEU A 100 16.47 -21.13 11.68
N ILE A 101 15.65 -21.06 12.72
CA ILE A 101 15.35 -19.84 13.48
C ILE A 101 14.96 -20.24 14.90
N SER A 102 15.66 -19.71 15.90
CA SER A 102 15.28 -19.91 17.31
C SER A 102 14.09 -19.00 17.69
N PHE A 103 13.37 -19.38 18.74
CA PHE A 103 12.29 -18.55 19.29
C PHE A 103 12.80 -17.15 19.67
N GLU A 104 13.99 -17.06 20.25
CA GLU A 104 14.60 -15.81 20.66
C GLU A 104 14.94 -14.91 19.46
N GLN A 105 15.47 -15.49 18.38
CA GLN A 105 15.72 -14.78 17.11
C GLN A 105 14.40 -14.27 16.49
N SER A 106 13.36 -15.10 16.50
CA SER A 106 12.03 -14.70 16.02
C SER A 106 11.46 -13.54 16.83
N ALA A 107 11.60 -13.60 18.17
CA ALA A 107 11.13 -12.54 19.06
C ALA A 107 11.90 -11.23 18.85
N ARG A 108 13.21 -11.29 18.61
CA ARG A 108 14.05 -10.11 18.31
C ARG A 108 13.77 -9.52 16.92
N ALA A 109 13.30 -10.34 15.96
CA ALA A 109 12.91 -9.87 14.63
C ALA A 109 11.59 -9.08 14.63
N LEU A 110 10.81 -9.15 15.73
CA LEU A 110 9.59 -8.36 15.87
C LEU A 110 9.94 -6.90 16.21
N ASP A 111 9.63 -6.00 15.29
CA ASP A 111 9.73 -4.57 15.57
C ASP A 111 8.51 -4.11 16.38
N LEU A 112 8.72 -3.95 17.70
CA LEU A 112 7.68 -3.51 18.62
C LEU A 112 7.15 -2.09 18.28
N ASN A 113 7.99 -1.22 17.69
CA ASN A 113 7.57 0.12 17.31
C ASN A 113 6.54 0.03 16.19
N VAL A 114 6.78 -0.85 15.20
CA VAL A 114 5.82 -1.10 14.11
C VAL A 114 4.51 -1.65 14.66
N LEU A 115 4.56 -2.62 15.57
CA LEU A 115 3.36 -3.21 16.18
C LEU A 115 2.56 -2.19 17.00
N LEU A 116 3.24 -1.38 17.82
CA LEU A 116 2.60 -0.34 18.62
C LEU A 116 2.02 0.78 17.73
N LEU A 117 2.72 1.15 16.67
CA LEU A 117 2.22 2.14 15.71
C LEU A 117 0.97 1.62 14.99
N LEU A 118 0.96 0.37 14.52
CA LEU A 118 -0.22 -0.25 13.91
C LEU A 118 -1.40 -0.31 14.89
N ALA A 119 -1.15 -0.73 16.13
CA ALA A 119 -2.20 -0.80 17.17
C ALA A 119 -2.77 0.59 17.47
N SER A 120 -1.91 1.60 17.61
CA SER A 120 -2.32 2.99 17.85
C SER A 120 -3.13 3.55 16.69
N MET A 121 -2.70 3.28 15.45
CA MET A 121 -3.41 3.70 14.25
C MET A 121 -4.79 3.06 14.17
N MET A 122 -4.90 1.75 14.45
CA MET A 122 -6.20 1.07 14.49
C MET A 122 -7.13 1.64 15.58
N ALA A 123 -6.59 2.03 16.73
CA ALA A 123 -7.37 2.70 17.78
C ALA A 123 -7.91 4.07 17.32
N VAL A 124 -7.05 4.89 16.69
CA VAL A 124 -7.45 6.20 16.13
C VAL A 124 -8.51 6.03 15.04
N VAL A 125 -8.33 5.07 14.13
CA VAL A 125 -9.31 4.76 13.08
C VAL A 125 -10.63 4.29 13.69
N GLY A 126 -10.59 3.48 14.76
CA GLY A 126 -11.78 3.04 15.49
C GLY A 126 -12.58 4.22 16.06
N VAL A 127 -11.91 5.19 16.64
CA VAL A 127 -12.53 6.44 17.13
C VAL A 127 -13.08 7.26 15.96
N LEU A 128 -12.29 7.44 14.89
CA LEU A 128 -12.70 8.22 13.73
C LEU A 128 -13.94 7.61 13.04
N LYS A 129 -14.05 6.28 13.04
CA LYS A 129 -15.22 5.55 12.58
C LYS A 129 -16.49 5.98 13.32
N SER A 130 -16.42 6.06 14.63
CA SER A 130 -17.59 6.38 15.47
C SER A 130 -18.09 7.81 15.30
N THR A 131 -17.25 8.73 14.78
CA THR A 131 -17.63 10.14 14.56
C THR A 131 -18.50 10.36 13.33
N GLY A 132 -18.62 9.38 12.41
CA GLY A 132 -19.38 9.52 11.18
C GLY A 132 -18.77 10.48 10.14
N VAL A 133 -17.55 10.98 10.35
CA VAL A 133 -16.87 11.94 9.48
C VAL A 133 -16.74 11.42 8.05
N PHE A 134 -16.44 10.12 7.88
CA PHE A 134 -16.34 9.51 6.55
C PHE A 134 -17.67 9.57 5.79
N GLY A 135 -18.75 9.14 6.43
CA GLY A 135 -20.09 9.17 5.83
C GLY A 135 -20.49 10.58 5.44
N TRP A 136 -20.26 11.54 6.33
CA TRP A 136 -20.55 12.95 6.06
C TRP A 136 -19.72 13.50 4.89
N THR A 137 -18.41 13.22 4.87
CA THR A 137 -17.52 13.70 3.79
C THR A 137 -17.91 13.11 2.44
N VAL A 138 -18.17 11.80 2.40
CA VAL A 138 -18.58 11.12 1.15
C VAL A 138 -19.93 11.63 0.67
N ALA A 139 -20.91 11.83 1.57
CA ALA A 139 -22.20 12.42 1.20
C ALA A 139 -22.03 13.80 0.55
N ARG A 140 -21.16 14.64 1.11
CA ARG A 140 -20.84 15.95 0.52
C ARG A 140 -20.15 15.87 -0.83
N LEU A 141 -19.30 14.88 -1.05
CA LEU A 141 -18.66 14.64 -2.34
C LEU A 141 -19.68 14.20 -3.39
N VAL A 142 -20.58 13.31 -3.01
CA VAL A 142 -21.65 12.83 -3.86
C VAL A 142 -22.61 13.95 -4.25
N GLU A 143 -23.02 14.79 -3.30
CA GLU A 143 -23.82 15.99 -3.59
C GLU A 143 -23.16 16.89 -4.65
N ARG A 144 -21.82 17.04 -4.59
CA ARG A 144 -21.07 17.83 -5.58
C ARG A 144 -20.92 17.14 -6.94
N ALA A 145 -20.91 15.82 -6.95
CA ALA A 145 -20.83 15.04 -8.19
C ALA A 145 -22.10 15.17 -9.02
N GLY A 146 -23.25 15.38 -8.37
CA GLY A 146 -24.56 15.35 -8.99
C GLY A 146 -24.84 14.01 -9.66
N ASP A 147 -25.63 14.02 -10.74
CA ASP A 147 -26.08 12.80 -11.42
C ASP A 147 -25.07 12.25 -12.45
N SER A 148 -23.81 12.66 -12.39
CA SER A 148 -22.78 12.20 -13.32
C SER A 148 -21.99 11.04 -12.73
N PRO A 149 -22.13 9.79 -13.23
CA PRO A 149 -21.42 8.63 -12.74
C PRO A 149 -19.90 8.77 -12.83
N ALA A 150 -19.40 9.39 -13.90
CA ALA A 150 -17.98 9.64 -14.09
C ALA A 150 -17.42 10.57 -12.99
N ARG A 151 -18.16 11.61 -12.61
CA ARG A 151 -17.73 12.49 -11.50
C ARG A 151 -17.77 11.77 -10.15
N VAL A 152 -18.79 10.94 -9.91
CA VAL A 152 -18.87 10.12 -8.69
C VAL A 152 -17.66 9.18 -8.61
N MET A 153 -17.34 8.44 -9.68
CA MET A 153 -16.18 7.56 -9.76
C MET A 153 -14.88 8.32 -9.46
N ILE A 154 -14.65 9.46 -10.13
CA ILE A 154 -13.43 10.26 -9.96
C ILE A 154 -13.31 10.78 -8.52
N LEU A 155 -14.37 11.40 -8.00
CA LEU A 155 -14.35 11.99 -6.65
C LEU A 155 -14.19 10.95 -5.56
N LEU A 156 -14.88 9.80 -5.66
CA LEU A 156 -14.72 8.71 -4.71
C LEU A 156 -13.33 8.10 -4.77
N ALA A 157 -12.76 7.90 -5.95
CA ALA A 157 -11.41 7.39 -6.08
C ALA A 157 -10.37 8.35 -5.49
N TRP A 158 -10.44 9.65 -5.76
CA TRP A 158 -9.55 10.64 -5.17
C TRP A 158 -9.73 10.76 -3.65
N PHE A 159 -10.96 10.76 -3.16
CA PHE A 159 -11.23 10.76 -1.74
C PHE A 159 -10.63 9.53 -1.05
N THR A 160 -10.86 8.36 -1.66
CA THR A 160 -10.36 7.10 -1.10
C THR A 160 -8.83 7.05 -1.10
N ALA A 161 -8.17 7.55 -2.15
CA ALA A 161 -6.70 7.66 -2.20
C ALA A 161 -6.17 8.58 -1.09
N ILE A 162 -6.76 9.77 -0.92
CA ILE A 162 -6.34 10.72 0.12
C ILE A 162 -6.60 10.14 1.51
N ALA A 163 -7.76 9.54 1.74
CA ALA A 163 -8.08 8.91 3.02
C ALA A 163 -7.12 7.76 3.33
N SER A 164 -6.81 6.92 2.34
CA SER A 164 -5.89 5.78 2.47
C SER A 164 -4.43 6.19 2.70
N ALA A 165 -4.03 7.38 2.31
CA ALA A 165 -2.71 7.91 2.64
C ALA A 165 -2.50 8.13 4.16
N PHE A 166 -3.59 8.28 4.93
CA PHE A 166 -3.56 8.50 6.39
C PHE A 166 -4.16 7.34 7.19
N LEU A 167 -4.94 6.49 6.53
CA LEU A 167 -5.57 5.31 7.09
C LEU A 167 -5.14 4.09 6.27
N ASP A 168 -5.31 2.90 6.82
CA ASP A 168 -5.04 1.71 6.02
C ASP A 168 -6.03 1.59 4.85
N ASN A 169 -5.55 1.02 3.74
CA ASN A 169 -6.30 0.87 2.50
C ASN A 169 -7.55 -0.03 2.69
N VAL A 170 -7.45 -1.08 3.50
CA VAL A 170 -8.55 -2.03 3.73
C VAL A 170 -9.69 -1.36 4.48
N THR A 171 -9.38 -0.68 5.58
CA THR A 171 -10.39 0.04 6.37
C THR A 171 -11.07 1.12 5.53
N THR A 172 -10.29 1.90 4.77
CA THR A 172 -10.84 2.96 3.92
C THR A 172 -11.80 2.39 2.88
N VAL A 173 -11.45 1.29 2.22
CA VAL A 173 -12.33 0.62 1.24
C VAL A 173 -13.60 0.11 1.89
N ILE A 174 -13.51 -0.56 3.06
CA ILE A 174 -14.69 -1.07 3.76
C ILE A 174 -15.69 0.05 4.08
N PHE A 175 -15.22 1.26 4.41
CA PHE A 175 -16.12 2.39 4.71
C PHE A 175 -16.76 3.00 3.49
N VAL A 176 -16.02 3.13 2.40
CA VAL A 176 -16.52 3.80 1.21
C VAL A 176 -17.36 2.86 0.35
N THR A 177 -17.12 1.55 0.39
CA THR A 177 -17.83 0.54 -0.42
C THR A 177 -19.35 0.60 -0.30
N PRO A 178 -19.99 0.63 0.88
CA PRO A 178 -21.45 0.67 0.97
C PRO A 178 -22.03 1.89 0.27
N ILE A 179 -21.35 3.03 0.36
CA ILE A 179 -21.79 4.28 -0.26
C ILE A 179 -21.61 4.20 -1.77
N ALA A 180 -20.45 3.67 -2.23
CA ALA A 180 -20.18 3.48 -3.65
C ALA A 180 -21.19 2.55 -4.32
N VAL A 181 -21.57 1.45 -3.66
CA VAL A 181 -22.61 0.52 -4.13
C VAL A 181 -23.97 1.19 -4.17
N GLY A 182 -24.34 1.92 -3.13
CA GLY A 182 -25.59 2.68 -3.09
C GLY A 182 -25.69 3.70 -4.22
N MET A 183 -24.59 4.40 -4.50
CA MET A 183 -24.52 5.35 -5.62
C MET A 183 -24.60 4.68 -6.99
N ALA A 184 -23.91 3.55 -7.17
CA ALA A 184 -24.01 2.77 -8.39
C ALA A 184 -25.45 2.34 -8.68
N ALA A 185 -26.18 1.91 -7.66
CA ALA A 185 -27.60 1.54 -7.77
C ALA A 185 -28.48 2.74 -8.10
N GLN A 186 -28.27 3.90 -7.47
CA GLN A 186 -29.03 5.12 -7.76
C GLN A 186 -28.79 5.64 -9.19
N LEU A 187 -27.56 5.56 -9.66
CA LEU A 187 -27.15 6.01 -11.00
C LEU A 187 -27.41 4.95 -12.09
N ALA A 188 -27.93 3.78 -11.72
CA ALA A 188 -28.17 2.63 -12.61
C ALA A 188 -26.94 2.21 -13.43
N VAL A 189 -25.75 2.32 -12.82
CA VAL A 189 -24.48 1.89 -13.42
C VAL A 189 -23.95 0.62 -12.75
N SER A 190 -23.05 -0.09 -13.44
CA SER A 190 -22.37 -1.24 -12.85
C SER A 190 -21.59 -0.84 -11.58
N PRO A 191 -21.79 -1.51 -10.43
CA PRO A 191 -21.01 -1.24 -9.24
C PRO A 191 -19.50 -1.37 -9.46
N MET A 192 -19.07 -2.23 -10.37
CA MET A 192 -17.66 -2.43 -10.70
C MET A 192 -17.01 -1.20 -11.32
N ALA A 193 -17.80 -0.39 -12.07
CA ALA A 193 -17.29 0.85 -12.66
C ALA A 193 -16.87 1.90 -11.61
N ILE A 194 -17.44 1.84 -10.41
CA ILE A 194 -17.08 2.73 -9.29
C ILE A 194 -16.12 2.03 -8.32
N LEU A 195 -16.38 0.77 -7.97
CA LEU A 195 -15.62 0.04 -6.95
C LEU A 195 -14.20 -0.25 -7.38
N LEU A 196 -13.99 -0.72 -8.61
CA LEU A 196 -12.66 -1.12 -9.06
C LEU A 196 -11.66 0.05 -9.07
N PRO A 197 -11.97 1.22 -9.68
CA PRO A 197 -11.10 2.38 -9.59
C PRO A 197 -10.90 2.87 -8.15
N MET A 198 -11.91 2.79 -7.30
CA MET A 198 -11.84 3.19 -5.90
C MET A 198 -10.89 2.27 -5.10
N ILE A 199 -10.97 0.95 -5.27
CA ILE A 199 -10.08 0.00 -4.60
C ILE A 199 -8.63 0.18 -5.06
N MET A 200 -8.41 0.35 -6.36
CA MET A 200 -7.07 0.62 -6.90
C MET A 200 -6.53 1.95 -6.37
N ALA A 201 -7.37 2.97 -6.30
CA ALA A 201 -7.00 4.27 -5.75
C ALA A 201 -6.63 4.20 -4.26
N ALA A 202 -7.31 3.36 -3.47
CA ALA A 202 -6.94 3.12 -2.07
C ALA A 202 -5.51 2.59 -1.96
N ASN A 203 -5.16 1.57 -2.75
CA ASN A 203 -3.80 1.00 -2.73
C ASN A 203 -2.75 2.01 -3.20
N ILE A 204 -3.02 2.76 -4.27
CA ILE A 204 -2.12 3.79 -4.78
C ILE A 204 -1.95 4.90 -3.73
N GLY A 205 -3.03 5.37 -3.10
CA GLY A 205 -2.98 6.39 -2.07
C GLY A 205 -2.25 5.94 -0.81
N GLY A 206 -2.46 4.70 -0.38
CA GLY A 206 -1.77 4.11 0.77
C GLY A 206 -0.25 4.06 0.61
N THR A 207 0.26 3.90 -0.61
CA THR A 207 1.71 3.93 -0.85
C THR A 207 2.33 5.32 -0.75
N ALA A 208 1.53 6.39 -0.74
CA ALA A 208 2.04 7.77 -0.73
C ALA A 208 2.74 8.16 0.58
N THR A 209 2.40 7.52 1.68
CA THR A 209 2.89 7.90 3.02
C THR A 209 3.42 6.70 3.79
N LEU A 210 4.19 7.00 4.83
CA LEU A 210 4.71 5.99 5.74
C LEU A 210 3.59 5.20 6.46
N ILE A 211 2.45 5.85 6.75
CA ILE A 211 1.38 5.33 7.61
C ILE A 211 0.33 4.58 6.78
N GLY A 212 0.18 4.87 5.49
CA GLY A 212 -0.91 4.38 4.66
C GLY A 212 -0.96 2.85 4.51
N ASP A 213 0.20 2.18 4.56
CA ASP A 213 0.27 0.72 4.46
C ASP A 213 1.30 0.14 5.45
N PRO A 214 1.03 -1.01 6.11
CA PRO A 214 1.97 -1.64 7.04
C PRO A 214 3.37 -1.92 6.47
N PRO A 215 3.53 -2.36 5.21
CA PRO A 215 4.85 -2.53 4.60
C PRO A 215 5.68 -1.25 4.56
N ASN A 216 5.05 -0.08 4.35
CA ASN A 216 5.73 1.21 4.31
C ASN A 216 6.34 1.55 5.67
N ILE A 217 5.62 1.25 6.76
CA ILE A 217 6.10 1.43 8.13
C ILE A 217 7.33 0.57 8.37
N MET A 218 7.32 -0.70 7.95
CA MET A 218 8.45 -1.61 8.08
C MET A 218 9.67 -1.13 7.29
N ILE A 219 9.46 -0.70 6.03
CA ILE A 219 10.53 -0.15 5.18
C ILE A 219 11.08 1.13 5.79
N GLY A 220 10.21 2.03 6.23
CA GLY A 220 10.61 3.30 6.83
C GLY A 220 11.39 3.11 8.12
N SER A 221 10.94 2.21 9.01
CA SER A 221 11.64 1.88 10.24
C SER A 221 13.01 1.25 9.96
N GLY A 222 13.07 0.26 9.06
CA GLY A 222 14.31 -0.43 8.71
C GLY A 222 15.33 0.46 7.98
N ALA A 223 14.86 1.40 7.16
CA ALA A 223 15.71 2.33 6.41
C ALA A 223 15.96 3.67 7.12
N GLY A 224 15.32 3.92 8.28
CA GLY A 224 15.43 5.18 9.01
C GLY A 224 14.82 6.37 8.26
N LEU A 225 13.78 6.13 7.44
CA LEU A 225 13.11 7.15 6.65
C LEU A 225 12.03 7.84 7.47
N SER A 226 11.96 9.16 7.37
CA SER A 226 10.89 9.94 7.99
C SER A 226 9.61 9.96 7.14
N PHE A 227 8.49 10.35 7.74
CA PHE A 227 7.24 10.60 7.04
C PHE A 227 7.40 11.59 5.88
N GLY A 228 8.21 12.64 6.10
CA GLY A 228 8.49 13.65 5.08
C GLY A 228 9.27 13.10 3.89
N ASP A 229 10.22 12.19 4.12
CA ASP A 229 11.00 11.55 3.06
C ASP A 229 10.09 10.70 2.16
N PHE A 230 9.19 9.92 2.76
CA PHE A 230 8.18 9.16 2.02
C PHE A 230 7.32 10.08 1.15
N LEU A 231 6.74 11.11 1.75
CA LEU A 231 5.83 12.01 1.05
C LEU A 231 6.54 12.71 -0.13
N VAL A 232 7.74 13.25 0.07
CA VAL A 232 8.47 13.98 -0.98
C VAL A 232 8.87 13.08 -2.14
N HIS A 233 9.30 11.84 -1.87
CA HIS A 233 9.76 10.93 -2.91
C HIS A 233 8.62 10.19 -3.61
N LEU A 234 7.53 9.88 -2.92
CA LEU A 234 6.44 9.10 -3.47
C LEU A 234 5.26 9.92 -3.97
N ALA A 235 5.12 11.20 -3.58
CA ALA A 235 4.00 12.03 -4.02
C ALA A 235 3.90 12.14 -5.54
N ALA A 236 5.02 12.39 -6.23
CA ALA A 236 5.02 12.53 -7.69
C ALA A 236 4.67 11.22 -8.43
N PRO A 237 5.29 10.05 -8.11
CA PRO A 237 4.86 8.76 -8.67
C PRO A 237 3.40 8.43 -8.38
N VAL A 238 2.93 8.66 -7.15
CA VAL A 238 1.54 8.38 -6.74
C VAL A 238 0.56 9.25 -7.51
N LEU A 239 0.83 10.54 -7.66
CA LEU A 239 0.00 11.44 -8.48
C LEU A 239 -0.05 10.97 -9.94
N LEU A 240 1.07 10.57 -10.51
CA LEU A 240 1.13 10.04 -11.88
C LEU A 240 0.29 8.76 -11.99
N MET A 241 0.41 7.83 -11.05
CA MET A 241 -0.40 6.61 -11.02
C MET A 241 -1.88 6.92 -10.87
N MET A 242 -2.27 7.88 -10.02
CA MET A 242 -3.66 8.30 -9.86
C MET A 242 -4.24 8.90 -11.13
N VAL A 243 -3.51 9.78 -11.81
CA VAL A 243 -3.95 10.35 -13.08
C VAL A 243 -4.09 9.27 -14.15
N THR A 244 -3.13 8.36 -14.24
CA THR A 244 -3.16 7.22 -15.17
C THR A 244 -4.35 6.30 -14.88
N LEU A 245 -4.60 5.98 -13.60
CA LEU A 245 -5.75 5.19 -13.18
C LEU A 245 -7.05 5.85 -13.60
N GLN A 246 -7.22 7.14 -13.36
CA GLN A 246 -8.44 7.87 -13.70
C GLN A 246 -8.67 7.93 -15.21
N TRP A 247 -7.61 8.18 -15.98
CA TRP A 247 -7.67 8.16 -17.44
C TRP A 247 -8.08 6.78 -17.96
N PHE A 248 -7.44 5.71 -17.46
CA PHE A 248 -7.74 4.35 -17.86
C PHE A 248 -9.15 3.93 -17.46
N ALA A 249 -9.55 4.18 -16.21
CA ALA A 249 -10.88 3.85 -15.71
C ALA A 249 -11.99 4.57 -16.49
N SER A 250 -11.82 5.86 -16.80
CA SER A 250 -12.75 6.63 -17.60
C SER A 250 -12.91 6.09 -19.01
N ARG A 251 -11.84 5.50 -19.59
CA ARG A 251 -11.88 4.90 -20.93
C ARG A 251 -12.46 3.49 -20.90
N TRP A 252 -12.09 2.69 -19.89
CA TRP A 252 -12.52 1.31 -19.76
C TRP A 252 -14.00 1.17 -19.45
N PHE A 253 -14.51 2.04 -18.58
CA PHE A 253 -15.92 2.08 -18.18
C PHE A 253 -16.74 3.14 -18.92
N SER A 254 -16.28 3.62 -20.09
CA SER A 254 -16.96 4.69 -20.83
C SER A 254 -18.42 4.37 -21.12
N ASP A 255 -18.71 3.14 -21.50
CA ASP A 255 -20.06 2.69 -21.88
C ASP A 255 -20.99 2.58 -20.66
N ASP A 256 -20.48 2.04 -19.55
CA ASP A 256 -21.20 1.97 -18.27
C ASP A 256 -21.49 3.38 -17.70
N LEU A 257 -20.51 4.28 -17.82
CA LEU A 257 -20.63 5.66 -17.32
C LEU A 257 -21.50 6.57 -18.23
N ALA A 258 -21.65 6.21 -19.51
CA ALA A 258 -22.51 6.93 -20.46
C ALA A 258 -23.96 6.42 -20.45
N ALA A 259 -24.19 5.17 -20.03
CA ALA A 259 -25.51 4.52 -20.05
C ALA A 259 -26.49 5.07 -18.99
N SER A 260 -26.08 6.00 -18.14
CA SER A 260 -26.92 6.64 -17.14
C SER A 260 -27.84 7.69 -17.76
N ALA A 261 -28.85 7.27 -18.53
CA ALA A 261 -30.02 8.10 -18.75
C ALA A 261 -30.85 8.12 -17.45
N PRO A 262 -31.37 9.28 -17.02
CA PRO A 262 -32.25 9.34 -15.86
C PRO A 262 -33.49 8.47 -16.15
N ARG A 263 -33.57 7.30 -15.53
CA ARG A 263 -34.83 6.56 -15.46
C ARG A 263 -35.76 7.42 -14.62
N THR A 264 -36.68 8.06 -15.28
CA THR A 264 -37.80 8.73 -14.63
C THR A 264 -38.53 7.67 -13.77
N VAL A 265 -38.94 8.07 -12.58
CA VAL A 265 -39.65 7.23 -11.57
C VAL A 265 -40.92 6.56 -12.13
N GLY A 266 -41.29 6.82 -13.38
CA GLY A 266 -42.42 6.25 -14.07
C GLY A 266 -42.22 4.82 -14.63
N ASP A 267 -40.98 4.38 -14.89
CA ASP A 267 -40.74 3.08 -15.56
C ASP A 267 -40.72 1.89 -14.63
N ALA A 268 -40.68 2.10 -13.33
CA ALA A 268 -40.72 1.02 -12.34
C ALA A 268 -42.10 0.38 -12.16
N ALA A 269 -43.15 0.98 -12.71
CA ALA A 269 -44.52 0.49 -12.61
C ALA A 269 -44.98 -0.38 -13.79
N ALA A 270 -44.16 -0.62 -14.79
CA ALA A 270 -44.55 -1.29 -16.04
C ALA A 270 -43.95 -2.68 -16.26
N THR A 271 -43.44 -3.37 -15.20
CA THR A 271 -43.15 -4.80 -15.31
C THR A 271 -44.39 -5.62 -14.81
N PRO A 272 -45.16 -6.24 -15.69
CA PRO A 272 -46.20 -7.19 -15.29
C PRO A 272 -45.54 -8.46 -14.74
N VAL A 273 -46.08 -8.93 -13.63
CA VAL A 273 -45.77 -10.17 -12.92
C VAL A 273 -46.06 -11.40 -13.81
#